data_29b2c74c48eea734ff18ab0a79a9e832
#
_entry.id   29b2c74c48eea734ff18ab0a79a9e832
#
_cell.length_a   1.000
_cell.length_b   1.000
_cell.length_c   1.000
_cell.angle_alpha   90.00
_cell.angle_beta   90.00
_cell.angle_gamma   90.00
#
_symmetry.space_group_name_H-M   'P 1'
#
loop_
_entity.id
_entity.type
_entity.pdbx_description
1 polymer ?
#
loop_
_entity_poly.entity_id
_entity_poly.type
_entity_poly.pdbx_seq_one_letter_code
_entity_poly.pdbx_strand_id
1 'polypeptide(L)'
;RYGLKVIEDAAQGVHAYYKGKALGTLGDFGCFSFHAAKTMTTLGEGGMFVCSDDQVAHNVPGIRHNGLCAFQGERERYWVPAMSNVDEFLEDRWPQNFCLGEAQCALGSEQLKSVIANNEILIEQDRKIREWLKDVPEITFPGIVEGGRYVVHQYIMHYDGSKYGKNRNDLLDLLTQKYGVRAIVQYYPLYRYPLFQKKGCGAYDCPVLDAWWDNSFSFPWWCGIDDESMRIMCEGLIHAVKDLRG
;
A
#
# COMPACT_ATOMS: atom_id res chain seq x y z
N ARG A 1 -12.13 -2.98 -24.69
CA ARG A 1 -11.87 -3.86 -25.84
C ARG A 1 -12.37 -5.28 -25.59
N TYR A 2 -12.20 -5.81 -24.38
CA TYR A 2 -12.53 -7.19 -24.00
C TYR A 2 -13.68 -7.31 -23.00
N GLY A 3 -14.31 -6.21 -22.60
CA GLY A 3 -15.41 -6.21 -21.63
C GLY A 3 -15.00 -6.68 -20.22
N LEU A 4 -13.71 -6.62 -19.90
CA LEU A 4 -13.20 -7.04 -18.59
C LEU A 4 -13.54 -5.99 -17.53
N LYS A 5 -13.83 -6.48 -16.32
CA LYS A 5 -13.94 -5.65 -15.13
C LYS A 5 -12.57 -5.33 -14.57
N VAL A 6 -12.39 -4.10 -14.09
CA VAL A 6 -11.13 -3.60 -13.52
C VAL A 6 -11.31 -3.41 -12.02
N ILE A 7 -10.48 -4.10 -11.25
CA ILE A 7 -10.37 -3.91 -9.80
C ILE A 7 -9.06 -3.17 -9.52
N GLU A 8 -9.13 -2.00 -8.88
CA GLU A 8 -7.95 -1.27 -8.46
C GLU A 8 -7.50 -1.74 -7.08
N ASP A 9 -6.25 -2.17 -6.98
CA ASP A 9 -5.58 -2.28 -5.70
C ASP A 9 -5.06 -0.89 -5.28
N ALA A 10 -5.90 -0.16 -4.56
CA ALA A 10 -5.59 1.15 -4.00
C ALA A 10 -5.10 1.08 -2.54
N ALA A 11 -4.63 -0.10 -2.08
CA ALA A 11 -4.24 -0.34 -0.70
C ALA A 11 -3.12 0.59 -0.18
N GLN A 12 -2.37 1.22 -1.08
CA GLN A 12 -1.31 2.19 -0.76
C GLN A 12 -1.62 3.60 -1.27
N GLY A 13 -2.82 3.82 -1.80
CA GLY A 13 -3.18 4.99 -2.59
C GLY A 13 -4.25 5.90 -1.99
N VAL A 14 -4.47 5.87 -0.67
CA VAL A 14 -5.45 6.77 -0.02
C VAL A 14 -5.07 8.22 -0.32
N HIS A 15 -6.00 8.96 -0.97
CA HIS A 15 -5.80 10.34 -1.42
C HIS A 15 -4.73 10.52 -2.52
N ALA A 16 -4.41 9.48 -3.28
CA ALA A 16 -3.70 9.59 -4.54
C ALA A 16 -4.67 9.83 -5.69
N TYR A 17 -4.20 10.49 -6.76
CA TYR A 17 -5.03 10.86 -7.91
C TYR A 17 -4.29 10.59 -9.22
N TYR A 18 -5.05 10.30 -10.26
CA TYR A 18 -4.59 10.28 -11.63
C TYR A 18 -5.52 11.09 -12.52
N LYS A 19 -4.98 12.11 -13.19
CA LYS A 19 -5.74 13.04 -14.05
C LYS A 19 -6.99 13.60 -13.35
N GLY A 20 -6.86 13.97 -12.08
CA GLY A 20 -7.92 14.57 -11.28
C GLY A 20 -8.95 13.58 -10.70
N LYS A 21 -8.84 12.28 -10.98
CA LYS A 21 -9.69 11.24 -10.39
C LYS A 21 -8.96 10.53 -9.26
N ALA A 22 -9.63 10.27 -8.15
CA ALA A 22 -9.06 9.54 -7.03
C ALA A 22 -8.77 8.07 -7.40
N LEU A 23 -7.64 7.53 -6.94
CA LEU A 23 -7.39 6.09 -7.04
C LEU A 23 -8.49 5.31 -6.31
N GLY A 24 -8.78 4.12 -6.80
CA GLY A 24 -9.92 3.31 -6.36
C GLY A 24 -11.24 3.67 -7.08
N THR A 25 -11.26 4.73 -7.91
CA THR A 25 -12.44 5.17 -8.67
C THR A 25 -12.21 5.25 -10.19
N LEU A 26 -11.08 4.75 -10.67
CA LEU A 26 -10.71 4.74 -12.09
C LEU A 26 -11.30 3.52 -12.81
N GLY A 27 -11.33 2.37 -12.12
CA GLY A 27 -11.88 1.12 -12.58
C GLY A 27 -13.35 0.94 -12.18
N ASP A 28 -13.83 -0.30 -12.29
CA ASP A 28 -15.19 -0.68 -11.83
C ASP A 28 -15.25 -0.78 -10.31
N PHE A 29 -14.16 -1.20 -9.67
CA PHE A 29 -14.04 -1.45 -8.24
C PHE A 29 -12.71 -0.96 -7.70
N GLY A 30 -12.67 -0.51 -6.45
CA GLY A 30 -11.46 -0.13 -5.73
C GLY A 30 -11.39 -0.77 -4.35
N CYS A 31 -10.17 -1.16 -3.95
CA CYS A 31 -9.90 -1.76 -2.65
C CYS A 31 -8.83 -0.94 -1.92
N PHE A 32 -9.15 -0.49 -0.71
CA PHE A 32 -8.23 0.20 0.20
C PHE A 32 -7.88 -0.68 1.39
N SER A 33 -6.68 -0.49 1.94
CA SER A 33 -6.23 -1.15 3.15
C SER A 33 -6.04 -0.16 4.29
N PHE A 34 -6.51 -0.53 5.48
CA PHE A 34 -6.30 0.19 6.73
C PHE A 34 -5.48 -0.64 7.72
N HIS A 35 -4.62 -1.52 7.19
CA HIS A 35 -3.65 -2.27 8.00
C HIS A 35 -2.72 -1.31 8.76
N ALA A 36 -2.15 -1.78 9.90
CA ALA A 36 -1.29 -1.00 10.79
C ALA A 36 -0.15 -0.22 10.10
N ALA A 37 0.43 -0.78 9.04
CA ALA A 37 1.54 -0.17 8.31
C ALA A 37 1.10 0.77 7.17
N LYS A 38 -0.19 1.06 7.00
CA LYS A 38 -0.68 1.96 5.95
C LYS A 38 -0.67 3.41 6.41
N THR A 39 -0.78 4.34 5.46
CA THR A 39 -0.85 5.78 5.73
C THR A 39 -2.06 6.18 6.57
N MET A 40 -3.07 5.33 6.62
CA MET A 40 -4.23 5.39 7.48
C MET A 40 -4.51 3.98 8.02
N THR A 41 -4.79 3.83 9.31
CA THR A 41 -5.05 2.52 9.95
C THR A 41 -6.29 2.53 10.82
N THR A 42 -6.90 1.36 11.01
CA THR A 42 -8.05 1.14 11.89
C THR A 42 -7.72 0.09 12.96
N LEU A 43 -6.81 0.42 13.90
CA LEU A 43 -6.35 -0.44 14.99
C LEU A 43 -5.67 -1.74 14.52
N GLY A 44 -4.95 -1.68 13.42
CA GLY A 44 -4.14 -2.80 12.96
C GLY A 44 -4.66 -3.50 11.72
N GLU A 45 -5.95 -3.71 11.60
CA GLU A 45 -6.58 -4.32 10.44
C GLU A 45 -7.83 -3.54 10.01
N GLY A 46 -8.12 -3.58 8.72
CA GLY A 46 -9.30 -2.96 8.12
C GLY A 46 -9.11 -2.69 6.63
N GLY A 47 -10.19 -2.31 5.98
CA GLY A 47 -10.18 -1.95 4.58
C GLY A 47 -11.51 -1.37 4.14
N MET A 48 -11.54 -0.90 2.90
CA MET A 48 -12.74 -0.39 2.29
C MET A 48 -12.81 -0.85 0.84
N PHE A 49 -13.98 -1.31 0.46
CA PHE A 49 -14.35 -1.56 -0.93
C PHE A 49 -15.20 -0.41 -1.43
N VAL A 50 -14.95 0.05 -2.64
CA VAL A 50 -15.72 1.08 -3.32
C VAL A 50 -16.09 0.63 -4.74
N CYS A 51 -17.26 1.01 -5.20
CA CYS A 51 -17.73 0.78 -6.57
C CYS A 51 -18.70 1.87 -7.01
N SER A 52 -18.87 2.00 -8.33
CA SER A 52 -19.85 2.91 -8.96
C SER A 52 -21.08 2.19 -9.48
N ASP A 53 -21.20 0.88 -9.25
CA ASP A 53 -22.32 0.06 -9.68
C ASP A 53 -23.33 -0.06 -8.52
N ASP A 54 -24.51 0.53 -8.68
CA ASP A 54 -25.56 0.58 -7.64
C ASP A 54 -26.08 -0.82 -7.27
N GLN A 55 -26.13 -1.75 -8.22
CA GLN A 55 -26.59 -3.12 -7.95
C GLN A 55 -25.55 -3.87 -7.09
N VAL A 56 -24.26 -3.71 -7.41
CA VAL A 56 -23.18 -4.27 -6.58
C VAL A 56 -23.19 -3.61 -5.21
N ALA A 57 -23.28 -2.29 -5.14
CA ALA A 57 -23.31 -1.54 -3.88
C ALA A 57 -24.46 -1.99 -2.96
N HIS A 58 -25.64 -2.28 -3.54
CA HIS A 58 -26.79 -2.81 -2.80
C HIS A 58 -26.51 -4.19 -2.15
N ASN A 59 -25.77 -5.05 -2.85
CA ASN A 59 -25.49 -6.41 -2.39
C ASN A 59 -24.32 -6.52 -1.39
N VAL A 60 -23.38 -5.57 -1.42
CA VAL A 60 -22.15 -5.60 -0.59
C VAL A 60 -22.43 -5.70 0.92
N PRO A 61 -23.38 -4.95 1.51
CA PRO A 61 -23.69 -5.07 2.93
C PRO A 61 -24.08 -6.50 3.33
N GLY A 62 -24.92 -7.17 2.55
CA GLY A 62 -25.31 -8.55 2.78
C GLY A 62 -24.14 -9.52 2.65
N ILE A 63 -23.35 -9.42 1.59
CA ILE A 63 -22.15 -10.26 1.38
C ILE A 63 -21.16 -10.10 2.54
N ARG A 64 -20.98 -8.88 3.02
CA ARG A 64 -20.04 -8.53 4.10
C ARG A 64 -20.51 -9.00 5.50
N HIS A 65 -21.79 -9.14 5.71
CA HIS A 65 -22.37 -9.36 7.04
C HIS A 65 -23.38 -10.50 7.05
N ASN A 66 -22.92 -11.73 6.83
CA ASN A 66 -23.69 -12.98 6.96
C ASN A 66 -25.04 -12.99 6.20
N GLY A 67 -25.16 -12.22 5.12
CA GLY A 67 -26.39 -12.07 4.35
C GLY A 67 -27.37 -11.03 4.91
N LEU A 68 -27.04 -10.36 6.02
CA LEU A 68 -27.93 -9.38 6.63
C LEU A 68 -27.99 -8.08 5.84
N CYS A 69 -29.17 -7.73 5.39
CA CYS A 69 -29.46 -6.48 4.72
C CYS A 69 -30.26 -5.52 5.64
N ALA A 70 -30.21 -4.24 5.34
CA ALA A 70 -31.04 -3.27 6.07
C ALA A 70 -32.53 -3.58 5.85
N PHE A 71 -33.32 -3.51 6.93
CA PHE A 71 -34.76 -3.57 6.77
C PHE A 71 -35.27 -2.39 5.96
N GLN A 72 -36.09 -2.67 4.98
CA GLN A 72 -36.75 -1.63 4.17
C GLN A 72 -38.10 -1.25 4.78
N GLY A 73 -38.30 0.03 5.08
CA GLY A 73 -39.53 0.55 5.66
C GLY A 73 -39.69 0.35 7.16
N GLU A 74 -40.91 0.58 7.66
CA GLU A 74 -41.28 0.37 9.07
C GLU A 74 -41.49 -1.12 9.34
N ARG A 75 -41.03 -1.57 10.49
CA ARG A 75 -41.27 -2.94 10.95
C ARG A 75 -42.70 -3.05 11.48
N GLU A 76 -43.44 -4.01 10.99
CA GLU A 76 -44.80 -4.29 11.52
C GLU A 76 -44.80 -4.57 13.02
N ARG A 77 -43.71 -5.16 13.54
CA ARG A 77 -43.55 -5.53 14.94
C ARG A 77 -42.13 -5.21 15.40
N TYR A 78 -41.98 -4.71 16.63
CA TYR A 78 -40.67 -4.43 17.21
C TYR A 78 -39.83 -5.72 17.40
N TRP A 79 -40.46 -6.85 17.52
CA TRP A 79 -39.85 -8.17 17.66
C TRP A 79 -39.87 -8.92 16.32
N VAL A 80 -39.01 -8.71 15.50
CA VAL A 80 -38.76 -9.52 14.30
C VAL A 80 -37.64 -10.51 14.65
N PRO A 81 -37.76 -11.81 14.27
CA PRO A 81 -36.71 -12.78 14.56
C PRO A 81 -35.35 -12.25 14.10
N ALA A 82 -34.33 -12.42 14.94
CA ALA A 82 -32.98 -12.01 14.60
C ALA A 82 -32.54 -12.69 13.30
N MET A 83 -31.85 -11.94 12.45
CA MET A 83 -31.36 -12.42 11.14
C MET A 83 -32.44 -12.89 10.17
N SER A 84 -33.69 -12.52 10.34
CA SER A 84 -34.78 -12.85 9.40
C SER A 84 -34.72 -12.04 8.11
N ASN A 85 -33.84 -11.04 8.03
CA ASN A 85 -33.59 -10.18 6.87
C ASN A 85 -32.38 -10.61 6.05
N VAL A 86 -32.00 -11.88 6.09
CA VAL A 86 -31.03 -12.45 5.15
C VAL A 86 -31.62 -12.41 3.76
N ASP A 87 -30.88 -11.78 2.84
CA ASP A 87 -31.40 -11.49 1.51
C ASP A 87 -31.28 -12.69 0.57
N GLU A 88 -32.36 -12.97 -0.17
CA GLU A 88 -32.43 -13.97 -1.22
C GLU A 88 -31.63 -13.59 -2.48
N PHE A 89 -31.19 -12.32 -2.63
CA PHE A 89 -30.34 -11.89 -3.73
C PHE A 89 -28.94 -12.51 -3.74
N LEU A 90 -28.59 -13.23 -2.68
CA LEU A 90 -27.30 -13.93 -2.58
C LEU A 90 -27.32 -15.34 -3.23
N GLU A 91 -28.32 -15.65 -4.06
CA GLU A 91 -28.63 -16.95 -4.66
C GLU A 91 -27.44 -17.91 -4.84
N ASP A 92 -26.38 -17.44 -5.50
CA ASP A 92 -25.17 -18.24 -5.78
C ASP A 92 -23.94 -17.80 -4.96
N ARG A 93 -24.13 -16.98 -3.92
CA ARG A 93 -23.02 -16.37 -3.16
C ARG A 93 -23.15 -16.71 -1.68
N TRP A 94 -22.08 -17.23 -1.14
CA TRP A 94 -22.03 -17.48 0.29
C TRP A 94 -21.52 -16.22 1.03
N PRO A 95 -22.33 -15.62 1.91
CA PRO A 95 -21.93 -14.44 2.66
C PRO A 95 -20.84 -14.77 3.67
N GLN A 96 -20.05 -13.77 4.00
CA GLN A 96 -18.96 -13.84 4.98
C GLN A 96 -19.17 -12.80 6.07
N ASN A 97 -18.37 -12.88 7.13
CA ASN A 97 -18.30 -11.81 8.14
C ASN A 97 -17.00 -11.03 7.97
N PHE A 98 -17.09 -9.90 7.28
CA PHE A 98 -16.00 -8.93 7.07
C PHE A 98 -16.34 -7.59 7.75
N CYS A 99 -17.11 -7.61 8.83
CA CYS A 99 -17.51 -6.39 9.52
C CYS A 99 -16.33 -5.75 10.24
N LEU A 100 -16.15 -4.45 10.00
CA LEU A 100 -15.26 -3.61 10.79
C LEU A 100 -15.97 -3.22 12.10
N GLY A 101 -15.26 -3.28 13.23
CA GLY A 101 -15.83 -2.93 14.54
C GLY A 101 -16.00 -1.41 14.72
N GLU A 102 -16.90 -0.99 15.59
CA GLU A 102 -17.22 0.42 15.86
C GLU A 102 -15.98 1.23 16.31
N ALA A 103 -15.13 0.68 17.19
CA ALA A 103 -13.91 1.35 17.63
C ALA A 103 -12.93 1.58 16.46
N GLN A 104 -12.83 0.61 15.56
CA GLN A 104 -12.01 0.70 14.35
C GLN A 104 -12.57 1.77 13.41
N CYS A 105 -13.89 1.81 13.21
CA CYS A 105 -14.56 2.83 12.40
C CYS A 105 -14.35 4.24 12.98
N ALA A 106 -14.48 4.39 14.30
CA ALA A 106 -14.27 5.67 14.98
C ALA A 106 -12.83 6.19 14.77
N LEU A 107 -11.82 5.33 14.96
CA LEU A 107 -10.43 5.69 14.71
C LEU A 107 -10.21 6.05 13.24
N GLY A 108 -10.73 5.24 12.30
CA GLY A 108 -10.63 5.51 10.87
C GLY A 108 -11.20 6.87 10.50
N SER A 109 -12.36 7.23 11.06
CA SER A 109 -12.99 8.53 10.85
C SER A 109 -12.14 9.70 11.36
N GLU A 110 -11.44 9.53 12.48
CA GLU A 110 -10.52 10.55 12.99
C GLU A 110 -9.25 10.64 12.13
N GLN A 111 -8.65 9.51 11.75
CA GLN A 111 -7.46 9.51 10.90
C GLN A 111 -7.72 10.08 9.49
N LEU A 112 -8.91 9.85 8.95
CA LEU A 112 -9.29 10.40 7.64
C LEU A 112 -9.21 11.93 7.61
N LYS A 113 -9.43 12.61 8.74
CA LYS A 113 -9.34 14.08 8.84
C LYS A 113 -7.92 14.59 8.64
N SER A 114 -6.91 13.79 8.97
CA SER A 114 -5.49 14.18 8.88
C SER A 114 -4.74 13.56 7.70
N VAL A 115 -5.31 12.58 7.00
CA VAL A 115 -4.62 11.84 5.93
C VAL A 115 -4.10 12.74 4.81
N ILE A 116 -4.85 13.79 4.48
CA ILE A 116 -4.46 14.75 3.43
C ILE A 116 -3.20 15.52 3.87
N ALA A 117 -3.23 16.08 5.08
CA ALA A 117 -2.09 16.84 5.63
C ALA A 117 -0.85 15.94 5.79
N ASN A 118 -1.03 14.72 6.28
CA ASN A 118 0.06 13.75 6.40
C ASN A 118 0.68 13.40 5.05
N ASN A 119 -0.13 13.22 4.01
CA ASN A 119 0.38 12.95 2.67
C ASN A 119 1.17 14.14 2.09
N GLU A 120 0.76 15.39 2.36
CA GLU A 120 1.55 16.58 1.94
C GLU A 120 2.91 16.60 2.63
N ILE A 121 2.97 16.27 3.92
CA ILE A 121 4.25 16.15 4.65
C ILE A 121 5.14 15.10 3.99
N LEU A 122 4.60 13.91 3.71
CA LEU A 122 5.35 12.81 3.08
C LEU A 122 5.85 13.18 1.67
N ILE A 123 5.06 13.88 0.88
CA ILE A 123 5.46 14.36 -0.46
C ILE A 123 6.60 15.40 -0.35
N GLU A 124 6.52 16.31 0.61
CA GLU A 124 7.58 17.30 0.82
C GLU A 124 8.88 16.64 1.33
N GLN A 125 8.77 15.64 2.20
CA GLN A 125 9.91 14.85 2.64
C GLN A 125 10.55 14.08 1.46
N ASP A 126 9.76 13.46 0.59
CA ASP A 126 10.25 12.81 -0.64
C ASP A 126 11.02 13.82 -1.53
N ARG A 127 10.46 15.02 -1.73
CA ARG A 127 11.12 16.07 -2.50
C ARG A 127 12.49 16.43 -1.93
N LYS A 128 12.60 16.58 -0.61
CA LYS A 128 13.86 16.88 0.07
C LYS A 128 14.88 15.77 -0.11
N ILE A 129 14.51 14.52 0.11
CA ILE A 129 15.42 13.38 -0.02
C ILE A 129 15.92 13.23 -1.46
N ARG A 130 15.03 13.37 -2.46
CA ARG A 130 15.43 13.36 -3.88
C ARG A 130 16.42 14.46 -4.20
N GLU A 131 16.25 15.65 -3.65
CA GLU A 131 17.19 16.76 -3.83
C GLU A 131 18.54 16.48 -3.15
N TRP A 132 18.55 15.92 -1.95
CA TRP A 132 19.80 15.59 -1.24
C TRP A 132 20.59 14.45 -1.89
N LEU A 133 19.91 13.54 -2.58
CA LEU A 133 20.53 12.37 -3.23
C LEU A 133 20.71 12.54 -4.74
N LYS A 134 20.41 13.70 -5.33
CA LYS A 134 20.44 13.93 -6.79
C LYS A 134 21.81 13.69 -7.43
N ASP A 135 22.89 13.87 -6.68
CA ASP A 135 24.27 13.71 -7.15
C ASP A 135 24.85 12.31 -6.85
N VAL A 136 24.00 11.34 -6.50
CA VAL A 136 24.35 9.93 -6.26
C VAL A 136 23.75 9.06 -7.36
N PRO A 137 24.42 8.91 -8.50
CA PRO A 137 23.83 8.26 -9.68
C PRO A 137 23.53 6.77 -9.50
N GLU A 138 24.13 6.12 -8.49
CA GLU A 138 23.83 4.73 -8.14
C GLU A 138 22.47 4.57 -7.43
N ILE A 139 21.90 5.66 -6.92
CA ILE A 139 20.59 5.65 -6.28
C ILE A 139 19.55 6.19 -7.26
N THR A 140 18.53 5.39 -7.50
CA THR A 140 17.39 5.81 -8.32
C THR A 140 16.08 5.61 -7.57
N PHE A 141 15.07 6.36 -7.99
CA PHE A 141 13.74 6.36 -7.37
C PHE A 141 12.69 5.86 -8.37
N PRO A 142 11.57 5.31 -7.88
CA PRO A 142 10.42 5.07 -8.74
C PRO A 142 10.01 6.35 -9.48
N GLY A 143 9.64 6.19 -10.75
CA GLY A 143 9.17 7.31 -11.56
C GLY A 143 7.82 7.85 -11.04
N ILE A 144 7.61 9.15 -11.24
CA ILE A 144 6.32 9.79 -10.99
C ILE A 144 5.53 9.77 -12.29
N VAL A 145 4.31 9.24 -12.23
CA VAL A 145 3.42 9.16 -13.41
C VAL A 145 2.93 10.57 -13.77
N GLU A 146 3.07 10.97 -15.02
CA GLU A 146 2.58 12.25 -15.53
C GLU A 146 1.07 12.39 -15.33
N GLY A 147 0.63 13.52 -14.78
CA GLY A 147 -0.77 13.77 -14.41
C GLY A 147 -1.22 13.04 -13.14
N GLY A 148 -0.29 12.35 -12.46
CA GLY A 148 -0.53 11.72 -11.18
C GLY A 148 -0.18 12.64 -10.01
N ARG A 149 -1.00 12.63 -8.95
CA ARG A 149 -0.63 13.05 -7.61
C ARG A 149 -0.41 11.79 -6.80
N TYR A 150 0.85 11.46 -6.59
CA TYR A 150 1.23 10.28 -5.82
C TYR A 150 1.14 10.52 -4.31
N VAL A 151 1.16 9.44 -3.56
CA VAL A 151 1.38 9.41 -2.11
C VAL A 151 2.52 8.44 -1.83
N VAL A 152 3.30 8.72 -0.78
CA VAL A 152 4.46 7.91 -0.44
C VAL A 152 4.12 7.05 0.76
N HIS A 153 3.82 5.78 0.51
CA HIS A 153 3.54 4.81 1.57
C HIS A 153 4.82 4.14 2.08
N GLN A 154 5.69 3.74 1.17
CA GLN A 154 7.00 3.15 1.47
C GLN A 154 8.06 3.95 0.71
N TYR A 155 9.18 4.23 1.34
CA TYR A 155 10.25 4.99 0.70
C TYR A 155 11.23 4.04 0.02
N ILE A 156 10.87 3.64 -1.20
CA ILE A 156 11.63 2.66 -1.99
C ILE A 156 12.64 3.36 -2.88
N MET A 157 13.87 2.82 -2.87
CA MET A 157 14.96 3.22 -3.73
C MET A 157 15.61 2.01 -4.37
N HIS A 158 16.36 2.22 -5.44
CA HIS A 158 17.22 1.21 -6.06
C HIS A 158 18.68 1.62 -5.93
N TYR A 159 19.54 0.66 -5.72
CA TYR A 159 20.98 0.82 -5.73
C TYR A 159 21.60 0.02 -6.87
N ASP A 160 22.32 0.67 -7.75
CA ASP A 160 23.15 0.04 -8.78
C ASP A 160 24.64 0.23 -8.49
N GLY A 161 25.24 -0.76 -7.84
CA GLY A 161 26.68 -0.82 -7.56
C GLY A 161 27.44 -1.72 -8.53
N SER A 162 26.83 -2.17 -9.62
CA SER A 162 27.38 -3.14 -10.57
C SER A 162 28.74 -2.71 -11.14
N LYS A 163 28.90 -1.42 -11.41
CA LYS A 163 30.15 -0.80 -11.89
C LYS A 163 31.35 -1.08 -10.94
N TYR A 164 31.08 -1.28 -9.68
CA TYR A 164 32.09 -1.51 -8.62
C TYR A 164 32.10 -2.96 -8.14
N GLY A 165 31.34 -3.85 -8.79
CA GLY A 165 31.16 -5.23 -8.37
C GLY A 165 30.44 -5.36 -7.02
N LYS A 166 29.60 -4.39 -6.68
CA LYS A 166 28.83 -4.30 -5.44
C LYS A 166 27.34 -4.48 -5.71
N ASN A 167 26.63 -4.99 -4.74
CA ASN A 167 25.18 -5.19 -4.79
C ASN A 167 24.47 -4.49 -3.63
N ARG A 168 23.14 -4.51 -3.63
CA ARG A 168 22.33 -3.92 -2.57
C ARG A 168 22.69 -4.45 -1.17
N ASN A 169 23.01 -5.73 -1.01
CA ASN A 169 23.28 -6.28 0.30
C ASN A 169 24.60 -5.71 0.86
N ASP A 170 25.62 -5.53 0.02
CA ASP A 170 26.87 -4.85 0.42
C ASP A 170 26.57 -3.43 0.94
N LEU A 171 25.66 -2.70 0.26
CA LEU A 171 25.23 -1.37 0.69
C LEU A 171 24.52 -1.41 2.04
N LEU A 172 23.56 -2.32 2.24
CA LEU A 172 22.76 -2.40 3.46
C LEU A 172 23.59 -2.82 4.67
N ASP A 173 24.54 -3.76 4.48
CA ASP A 173 25.46 -4.17 5.53
C ASP A 173 26.34 -2.99 5.98
N LEU A 174 26.94 -2.27 5.03
CA LEU A 174 27.78 -1.12 5.33
C LEU A 174 26.97 0.03 5.95
N LEU A 175 25.82 0.32 5.41
CA LEU A 175 24.92 1.36 5.88
C LEU A 175 24.51 1.11 7.35
N THR A 176 24.20 -0.13 7.69
CA THR A 176 23.82 -0.51 9.05
C THR A 176 25.03 -0.51 10.00
N GLN A 177 26.14 -1.15 9.60
CA GLN A 177 27.30 -1.39 10.49
C GLN A 177 28.10 -0.13 10.74
N LYS A 178 28.31 0.71 9.73
CA LYS A 178 29.17 1.89 9.82
C LYS A 178 28.39 3.18 10.07
N TYR A 179 27.19 3.32 9.48
CA TYR A 179 26.43 4.56 9.49
C TYR A 179 25.19 4.49 10.37
N GLY A 180 24.88 3.34 10.97
CA GLY A 180 23.75 3.19 11.90
C GLY A 180 22.35 3.31 11.28
N VAL A 181 22.25 3.33 9.97
CA VAL A 181 20.96 3.44 9.25
C VAL A 181 20.47 2.05 8.85
N ARG A 182 19.33 1.65 9.40
CA ARG A 182 18.70 0.37 9.09
C ARG A 182 17.66 0.53 7.99
N ALA A 183 18.05 0.22 6.77
CA ALA A 183 17.13 0.05 5.66
C ALA A 183 16.59 -1.38 5.61
N ILE A 184 15.46 -1.57 4.96
CA ILE A 184 14.78 -2.87 4.85
C ILE A 184 14.54 -3.23 3.39
N VAL A 185 14.31 -4.53 3.12
CA VAL A 185 13.98 -5.03 1.79
C VAL A 185 12.55 -5.55 1.81
N GLN A 186 11.67 -4.98 0.98
CA GLN A 186 10.24 -5.32 0.89
C GLN A 186 9.81 -5.40 -0.57
N TYR A 187 8.99 -6.35 -0.98
CA TYR A 187 8.67 -7.61 -0.30
C TYR A 187 9.25 -8.76 -1.11
N TYR A 188 9.49 -9.92 -0.46
CA TYR A 188 10.03 -11.08 -1.15
C TYR A 188 9.09 -11.50 -2.29
N PRO A 189 9.59 -11.78 -3.50
CA PRO A 189 8.75 -12.17 -4.63
C PRO A 189 7.92 -13.42 -4.32
N LEU A 190 6.60 -13.36 -4.57
CA LEU A 190 5.67 -14.43 -4.17
C LEU A 190 6.08 -15.81 -4.68
N TYR A 191 6.45 -15.91 -5.95
CA TYR A 191 6.85 -17.18 -6.57
C TYR A 191 8.15 -17.76 -6.01
N ARG A 192 8.97 -16.97 -5.29
CA ARG A 192 10.19 -17.44 -4.59
C ARG A 192 9.90 -18.02 -3.21
N TYR A 193 8.69 -17.82 -2.63
CA TYR A 193 8.35 -18.42 -1.35
C TYR A 193 8.27 -19.95 -1.47
N PRO A 194 8.86 -20.71 -0.52
CA PRO A 194 8.82 -22.17 -0.54
C PRO A 194 7.41 -22.75 -0.64
N LEU A 195 6.44 -22.14 0.01
CA LEU A 195 5.04 -22.55 -0.07
C LEU A 195 4.50 -22.45 -1.50
N PHE A 196 4.71 -21.32 -2.16
CA PHE A 196 4.24 -21.10 -3.52
C PHE A 196 4.95 -21.98 -4.52
N GLN A 197 6.25 -22.20 -4.33
CA GLN A 197 7.03 -23.15 -5.15
C GLN A 197 6.46 -24.58 -5.04
N LYS A 198 6.17 -25.04 -3.81
CA LYS A 198 5.51 -26.36 -3.59
C LYS A 198 4.12 -26.46 -4.23
N LYS A 199 3.44 -25.34 -4.43
CA LYS A 199 2.13 -25.28 -5.10
C LYS A 199 2.23 -25.11 -6.62
N GLY A 200 3.41 -25.21 -7.20
CA GLY A 200 3.63 -25.13 -8.66
C GLY A 200 3.86 -23.71 -9.18
N CYS A 201 3.95 -22.70 -8.32
CA CYS A 201 4.20 -21.33 -8.74
C CYS A 201 5.69 -21.00 -8.96
N GLY A 202 6.61 -21.94 -8.71
CA GLY A 202 8.07 -21.72 -8.82
C GLY A 202 8.60 -21.70 -10.26
N ALA A 203 7.78 -22.06 -11.25
CA ALA A 203 8.15 -22.10 -12.67
C ALA A 203 7.98 -20.75 -13.39
N TYR A 204 7.51 -19.71 -12.70
CA TYR A 204 7.34 -18.39 -13.30
C TYR A 204 8.68 -17.68 -13.46
N ASP A 205 8.91 -17.15 -14.67
CA ASP A 205 10.04 -16.29 -15.01
C ASP A 205 9.56 -14.84 -14.98
N CYS A 206 10.09 -14.06 -14.04
CA CYS A 206 9.74 -12.65 -13.85
C CYS A 206 11.00 -11.78 -13.82
N PRO A 207 11.77 -11.69 -14.93
CA PRO A 207 13.09 -11.07 -14.95
C PRO A 207 13.05 -9.58 -14.55
N VAL A 208 11.98 -8.86 -14.88
CA VAL A 208 11.81 -7.45 -14.49
C VAL A 208 11.63 -7.32 -12.98
N LEU A 209 10.80 -8.18 -12.37
CA LEU A 209 10.63 -8.19 -10.92
C LEU A 209 11.91 -8.61 -10.20
N ASP A 210 12.62 -9.61 -10.72
CA ASP A 210 13.86 -10.08 -10.14
C ASP A 210 14.93 -8.99 -10.14
N ALA A 211 15.16 -8.35 -11.26
CA ALA A 211 16.10 -7.24 -11.38
C ALA A 211 15.71 -6.06 -10.48
N TRP A 212 14.40 -5.77 -10.39
CA TRP A 212 13.90 -4.71 -9.53
C TRP A 212 14.12 -5.03 -8.05
N TRP A 213 13.72 -6.23 -7.60
CA TRP A 213 13.80 -6.65 -6.21
C TRP A 213 15.24 -6.82 -5.73
N ASP A 214 16.12 -7.37 -6.57
CA ASP A 214 17.52 -7.59 -6.22
C ASP A 214 18.28 -6.28 -5.91
N ASN A 215 17.79 -5.16 -6.43
CA ASN A 215 18.40 -3.84 -6.26
C ASN A 215 17.59 -2.89 -5.36
N SER A 216 16.36 -3.25 -4.97
CA SER A 216 15.49 -2.38 -4.19
C SER A 216 15.72 -2.48 -2.69
N PHE A 217 15.56 -1.36 -2.01
CA PHE A 217 15.52 -1.24 -0.55
C PHE A 217 14.67 -0.05 -0.14
N SER A 218 14.29 0.02 1.14
CA SER A 218 13.45 1.10 1.67
C SER A 218 14.08 1.70 2.93
N PHE A 219 13.99 3.03 3.04
CA PHE A 219 14.26 3.72 4.30
C PHE A 219 13.13 3.52 5.31
N PRO A 220 13.40 3.62 6.63
CA PRO A 220 12.36 3.88 7.62
C PRO A 220 11.60 5.15 7.25
N TRP A 221 10.25 5.08 7.26
CA TRP A 221 9.45 6.13 6.66
C TRP A 221 8.12 6.36 7.37
N TRP A 222 7.84 7.59 7.81
CA TRP A 222 6.56 8.04 8.38
C TRP A 222 6.48 9.56 8.41
N CYS A 223 5.28 10.14 8.51
CA CYS A 223 5.07 11.59 8.46
C CYS A 223 5.66 12.38 9.65
N GLY A 224 6.01 11.71 10.75
CA GLY A 224 6.61 12.33 11.94
C GLY A 224 8.14 12.33 11.97
N ILE A 225 8.81 11.88 10.91
CA ILE A 225 10.27 11.93 10.85
C ILE A 225 10.73 13.39 10.64
N ASP A 226 11.70 13.84 11.44
CA ASP A 226 12.24 15.19 11.33
C ASP A 226 13.32 15.32 10.25
N ASP A 227 13.59 16.57 9.85
CA ASP A 227 14.56 16.88 8.79
C ASP A 227 15.98 16.44 9.17
N GLU A 228 16.35 16.45 10.44
CA GLU A 228 17.67 16.04 10.91
C GLU A 228 17.86 14.53 10.76
N SER A 229 16.89 13.75 11.21
CA SER A 229 16.88 12.29 11.04
C SER A 229 16.93 11.88 9.57
N MET A 230 16.14 12.55 8.72
CA MET A 230 16.20 12.31 7.27
C MET A 230 17.57 12.65 6.68
N ARG A 231 18.18 13.75 7.13
CA ARG A 231 19.52 14.15 6.67
C ARG A 231 20.58 13.13 7.07
N ILE A 232 20.55 12.66 8.32
CA ILE A 232 21.47 11.61 8.80
C ILE A 232 21.36 10.36 7.94
N MET A 233 20.15 9.93 7.60
CA MET A 233 19.95 8.79 6.72
C MET A 233 20.52 9.02 5.32
N CYS A 234 20.30 10.18 4.73
CA CYS A 234 20.80 10.51 3.40
C CYS A 234 22.33 10.66 3.37
N GLU A 235 22.92 11.32 4.37
CA GLU A 235 24.38 11.45 4.49
C GLU A 235 25.05 10.09 4.71
N GLY A 236 24.45 9.23 5.55
CA GLY A 236 24.89 7.84 5.73
C GLY A 236 24.89 7.07 4.41
N LEU A 237 23.82 7.21 3.63
CA LEU A 237 23.72 6.58 2.30
C LEU A 237 24.77 7.11 1.32
N ILE A 238 24.95 8.44 1.25
CA ILE A 238 25.98 9.06 0.41
C ILE A 238 27.37 8.53 0.75
N HIS A 239 27.70 8.47 2.03
CA HIS A 239 28.98 7.98 2.49
C HIS A 239 29.16 6.48 2.22
N ALA A 240 28.12 5.66 2.46
CA ALA A 240 28.18 4.23 2.18
C ALA A 240 28.41 3.97 0.70
N VAL A 241 27.71 4.69 -0.20
CA VAL A 241 27.95 4.56 -1.65
C VAL A 241 29.36 5.00 -2.02
N LYS A 242 29.90 6.09 -1.44
CA LYS A 242 31.28 6.52 -1.67
C LYS A 242 32.30 5.46 -1.24
N ASP A 243 32.11 4.86 -0.07
CA ASP A 243 33.00 3.80 0.43
C ASP A 243 32.99 2.56 -0.49
N LEU A 244 31.84 2.24 -1.09
CA LEU A 244 31.72 1.10 -2.01
C LEU A 244 32.32 1.36 -3.39
N ARG A 245 32.53 2.63 -3.75
CA ARG A 245 33.25 3.00 -5.00
C ARG A 245 34.76 2.71 -4.93
N GLY A 246 35.33 2.63 -3.72
CA GLY A 246 36.77 2.44 -3.44
C GLY A 246 37.49 3.76 -3.27
#